data_90241a65441dfa2baa81fcffeb3a04a9
#
_entry.id   90241a65441dfa2baa81fcffeb3a04a9
#
_cell.length_a   1.000
_cell.length_b   1.000
_cell.length_c   1.000
_cell.angle_alpha   90.00
_cell.angle_beta   90.00
_cell.angle_gamma   90.00
#
_symmetry.space_group_name_H-M   'P 1'
#
loop_
_entity.id
_entity.type
_entity.pdbx_description
1 polymer ?
#
loop_
_entity_poly.entity_id
_entity_poly.type
_entity_poly.pdbx_seq_one_letter_code
_entity_poly.pdbx_strand_id
1 'polypeptide(L)'
;MDVCAKLRGVFHEKRIGHAGTLDPMATGVLPIFLGRATRAVEFAAGGEKEYLAGLRLGQVTDTQDITGSVLESKPVITSRGDLEAVLPQFVGEIDQIPPMYS
;
A
#
# COMPACT_ATOMS: atom_id res chain seq x y z
N MET A 1 7.07 -6.33 11.25
CA MET A 1 6.48 -7.23 12.24
C MET A 1 5.08 -7.62 11.78
N ASP A 2 4.74 -8.87 11.87
CA ASP A 2 3.41 -9.35 11.55
C ASP A 2 2.45 -9.01 12.70
N VAL A 3 1.45 -8.16 12.40
CA VAL A 3 0.44 -7.73 13.38
C VAL A 3 -0.36 -8.93 13.88
N CYS A 4 -0.72 -9.85 13.00
CA CYS A 4 -1.48 -11.05 13.38
C CYS A 4 -0.69 -11.92 14.37
N ALA A 5 0.61 -12.09 14.15
CA ALA A 5 1.46 -12.86 15.06
C ALA A 5 1.51 -12.23 16.46
N LYS A 6 1.62 -10.90 16.53
CA LYS A 6 1.58 -10.18 17.79
C LYS A 6 0.26 -10.36 18.52
N LEU A 7 -0.85 -10.23 17.80
CA LEU A 7 -2.18 -10.32 18.38
C LEU A 7 -2.55 -11.74 18.84
N ARG A 8 -1.99 -12.78 18.22
CA ARG A 8 -2.16 -14.16 18.70
C ARG A 8 -1.66 -14.31 20.14
N GLY A 9 -0.54 -13.67 20.45
CA GLY A 9 -0.04 -13.64 21.83
C GLY A 9 -0.88 -12.80 22.76
N VAL A 10 -1.39 -11.66 22.32
CA VAL A 10 -2.20 -10.75 23.13
C VAL A 10 -3.56 -11.36 23.50
N PHE A 11 -4.24 -11.96 22.53
CA PHE A 11 -5.58 -12.51 22.72
C PHE A 11 -5.61 -14.01 23.03
N HIS A 12 -4.48 -14.69 23.00
CA HIS A 12 -4.38 -16.14 23.13
C HIS A 12 -5.30 -16.88 22.14
N GLU A 13 -5.40 -16.33 20.91
CA GLU A 13 -6.23 -16.87 19.85
C GLU A 13 -5.36 -17.21 18.65
N LYS A 14 -5.44 -18.46 18.18
CA LYS A 14 -4.65 -18.93 17.04
C LYS A 14 -5.21 -18.46 15.70
N ARG A 15 -6.55 -18.35 15.61
CA ARG A 15 -7.24 -17.97 14.38
C ARG A 15 -7.37 -16.46 14.32
N ILE A 16 -6.44 -15.82 13.63
CA ILE A 16 -6.45 -14.37 13.38
C ILE A 16 -6.15 -14.14 11.91
N GLY A 17 -6.97 -13.31 11.27
CA GLY A 17 -6.76 -12.87 9.91
C GLY A 17 -6.95 -11.38 9.79
N HIS A 18 -6.50 -10.81 8.68
CA HIS A 18 -6.70 -9.39 8.39
C HIS A 18 -7.29 -9.19 7.00
N ALA A 19 -8.01 -8.09 6.83
CA ALA A 19 -8.54 -7.68 5.55
C ALA A 19 -7.70 -6.51 5.01
N GLY A 20 -7.16 -6.69 3.82
CA GLY A 20 -6.27 -5.71 3.20
C GLY A 20 -4.86 -5.77 3.76
N THR A 21 -3.91 -5.57 2.88
CA THR A 21 -2.49 -5.53 3.24
C THR A 21 -1.99 -4.11 3.10
N LEU A 22 -1.24 -3.63 4.10
CA LEU A 22 -0.55 -2.35 4.04
C LEU A 22 0.93 -2.60 3.73
N ASP A 23 1.53 -1.73 2.93
CA ASP A 23 2.97 -1.70 2.77
C ASP A 23 3.65 -1.44 4.12
N PRO A 24 4.88 -1.97 4.36
CA PRO A 24 5.54 -1.81 5.65
C PRO A 24 5.68 -0.37 6.12
N MET A 25 5.81 0.58 5.21
CA MET A 25 5.95 2.00 5.51
C MET A 25 4.62 2.75 5.63
N ALA A 26 3.51 2.12 5.23
CA ALA A 26 2.19 2.75 5.29
C ALA A 26 1.63 2.74 6.70
N THR A 27 0.88 3.78 7.02
CA THR A 27 0.07 3.86 8.24
C THR A 27 -1.41 3.84 7.87
N GLY A 28 -2.24 3.37 8.77
CA GLY A 28 -3.66 3.33 8.48
C GLY A 28 -4.42 2.32 9.34
N VAL A 29 -5.64 2.07 8.95
CA VAL A 29 -6.53 1.11 9.61
C VAL A 29 -6.39 -0.26 8.96
N LEU A 30 -6.05 -1.24 9.76
CA LEU A 30 -5.98 -2.64 9.34
C LEU A 30 -7.07 -3.42 10.10
N PRO A 31 -8.16 -3.82 9.43
CA PRO A 31 -9.20 -4.63 10.08
C PRO A 31 -8.66 -6.01 10.43
N ILE A 32 -8.84 -6.41 11.69
CA ILE A 32 -8.40 -7.70 12.21
C ILE A 32 -9.61 -8.51 12.63
N PHE A 33 -9.61 -9.78 12.28
CA PHE A 33 -10.69 -10.71 12.59
C PHE A 33 -10.15 -11.83 13.49
N LEU A 34 -10.86 -12.10 14.59
CA LEU A 34 -10.46 -13.07 15.59
C LEU A 34 -11.38 -14.31 15.57
N GLY A 35 -10.81 -15.48 15.76
CA GLY A 35 -11.55 -16.72 15.91
C GLY A 35 -12.48 -17.02 14.73
N ARG A 36 -13.76 -17.22 14.99
CA ARG A 36 -14.76 -17.52 13.96
C ARG A 36 -14.99 -16.37 13.00
N ALA A 37 -14.71 -15.14 13.43
CA ALA A 37 -14.87 -13.96 12.59
C ALA A 37 -13.91 -13.94 11.39
N THR A 38 -12.86 -14.76 11.39
CA THR A 38 -11.95 -14.90 10.25
C THR A 38 -12.68 -15.30 8.96
N ARG A 39 -13.85 -15.94 9.07
CA ARG A 39 -14.70 -16.28 7.93
C ARG A 39 -15.26 -15.06 7.21
N ALA A 40 -15.29 -13.91 7.87
CA ALA A 40 -15.80 -12.66 7.31
C ALA A 40 -14.74 -11.85 6.55
N VAL A 41 -13.47 -12.26 6.56
CA VAL A 41 -12.37 -11.55 5.90
C VAL A 41 -12.65 -11.32 4.42
N GLU A 42 -13.16 -12.32 3.72
CA GLU A 42 -13.45 -12.21 2.28
C GLU A 42 -14.51 -11.15 1.97
N PHE A 43 -15.44 -10.90 2.87
CA PHE A 43 -16.48 -9.88 2.70
C PHE A 43 -15.95 -8.47 2.98
N ALA A 44 -14.96 -8.34 3.84
CA ALA A 44 -14.34 -7.05 4.19
C ALA A 44 -13.27 -6.63 3.17
N ALA A 45 -12.64 -7.58 2.48
CA ALA A 45 -11.55 -7.30 1.54
C ALA A 45 -11.99 -6.58 0.26
N GLY A 46 -13.27 -6.60 -0.08
CA GLY A 46 -13.82 -5.98 -1.29
C GLY A 46 -14.23 -4.51 -1.15
N GLY A 47 -14.02 -3.88 0.01
CA GLY A 47 -14.39 -2.48 0.24
C GLY A 47 -13.50 -1.50 -0.50
N GLU A 48 -13.98 -0.26 -0.64
CA GLU A 48 -13.20 0.83 -1.19
C GLU A 48 -11.99 1.13 -0.29
N LYS A 49 -10.89 1.53 -0.95
CA LYS A 49 -9.66 1.92 -0.26
C LYS A 49 -9.25 3.30 -0.70
N GLU A 50 -8.79 4.11 0.25
CA GLU A 50 -8.28 5.44 0.00
C GLU A 50 -6.88 5.57 0.58
N TYR A 51 -5.97 6.12 -0.22
CA TYR A 51 -4.59 6.33 0.18
C TYR A 51 -4.19 7.78 -0.02
N LEU A 52 -3.51 8.33 0.97
CA LEU A 52 -2.79 9.60 0.82
C LEU A 52 -1.33 9.26 0.54
N ALA A 53 -0.91 9.45 -0.69
CA ALA A 53 0.43 9.08 -1.13
C ALA A 53 1.28 10.31 -1.38
N GLY A 54 2.49 10.31 -0.83
CA GLY A 54 3.50 11.32 -1.17
C GLY A 54 4.35 10.82 -2.34
N LEU A 55 4.47 11.64 -3.38
CA LEU A 55 5.27 11.33 -4.55
C LEU A 55 6.47 12.27 -4.63
N ARG A 56 7.67 11.72 -4.64
CA ARG A 56 8.90 12.48 -4.87
C ARG A 56 9.31 12.36 -6.33
N LEU A 57 9.38 13.48 -7.01
CA LEU A 57 9.82 13.54 -8.40
C LEU A 57 11.35 13.57 -8.51
N GLY A 58 11.84 13.19 -9.67
CA GLY A 58 13.27 13.28 -10.00
C GLY A 58 14.11 12.06 -9.65
N GLN A 59 13.52 11.03 -9.07
CA GLN A 59 14.23 9.79 -8.73
C GLN A 59 13.45 8.55 -9.15
N VAL A 60 14.19 7.52 -9.56
CA VAL A 60 13.66 6.19 -9.82
C VAL A 60 14.37 5.22 -8.89
N THR A 61 13.63 4.37 -8.20
CA THR A 61 14.16 3.35 -7.31
C THR A 61 13.81 1.95 -7.79
N ASP A 62 14.58 0.96 -7.33
CA ASP A 62 14.37 -0.44 -7.70
C ASP A 62 13.08 -1.04 -7.12
N THR A 63 12.61 -0.52 -5.99
CA THR A 63 11.34 -0.94 -5.36
C THR A 63 10.16 -0.10 -5.80
N GLN A 64 10.38 1.01 -6.51
CA GLN A 64 9.38 2.01 -6.86
C GLN A 64 8.79 2.75 -5.63
N ASP A 65 9.46 2.70 -4.50
CA ASP A 65 9.16 3.48 -3.30
C ASP A 65 10.43 4.07 -2.69
N ILE A 66 10.30 4.83 -1.59
CA ILE A 66 11.44 5.52 -0.97
C ILE A 66 12.40 4.60 -0.23
N THR A 67 12.06 3.33 -0.02
CA THR A 67 12.91 2.38 0.69
C THR A 67 13.96 1.73 -0.19
N GLY A 68 13.79 1.80 -1.50
CA GLY A 68 14.69 1.19 -2.47
C GLY A 68 15.94 2.02 -2.75
N SER A 69 16.86 1.38 -3.48
CA SER A 69 18.06 2.05 -3.97
C SER A 69 17.75 2.93 -5.17
N VAL A 70 18.30 4.13 -5.21
CA VAL A 70 18.11 5.06 -6.32
C VAL A 70 18.86 4.55 -7.54
N LEU A 71 18.12 4.27 -8.62
CA LEU A 71 18.68 3.81 -9.90
C LEU A 71 19.00 4.98 -10.82
N GLU A 72 18.20 6.05 -10.75
CA GLU A 72 18.32 7.19 -11.63
C GLU A 72 17.86 8.46 -10.91
N SER A 73 18.57 9.55 -11.11
CA SER A 73 18.17 10.89 -10.63
C SER A 73 18.18 11.86 -11.79
N LYS A 74 17.13 12.69 -11.86
CA LYS A 74 16.98 13.74 -12.87
C LYS A 74 16.53 15.04 -12.21
N PRO A 75 16.92 16.22 -12.77
CA PRO A 75 16.37 17.47 -12.28
C PRO A 75 14.86 17.55 -12.52
N VAL A 76 14.16 18.12 -11.57
CA VAL A 76 12.71 18.34 -11.66
C VAL A 76 12.46 19.71 -12.26
N ILE A 77 11.83 19.75 -13.44
CA ILE A 77 11.50 20.98 -14.18
C ILE A 77 10.01 21.02 -14.53
N THR A 78 9.18 20.67 -13.57
CA THR A 78 7.74 20.62 -13.76
C THR A 78 7.02 21.53 -12.76
N SER A 79 5.81 21.94 -13.09
CA SER A 79 4.95 22.74 -12.23
C SER A 79 3.77 21.92 -11.71
N ARG A 80 3.06 22.46 -10.73
CA ARG A 80 1.82 21.87 -10.25
C ARG A 80 0.78 21.73 -11.36
N GLY A 81 0.68 22.70 -12.24
CA GLY A 81 -0.24 22.64 -13.38
C GLY A 81 0.06 21.49 -14.33
N ASP A 82 1.35 21.21 -14.59
CA ASP A 82 1.76 20.08 -15.42
C ASP A 82 1.34 18.76 -14.77
N LEU A 83 1.50 18.62 -13.46
CA LEU A 83 1.09 17.43 -12.71
C LEU A 83 -0.43 17.24 -12.75
N GLU A 84 -1.20 18.30 -12.52
CA GLU A 84 -2.66 18.26 -12.57
C GLU A 84 -3.19 17.87 -13.95
N ALA A 85 -2.48 18.24 -15.01
CA ALA A 85 -2.83 17.89 -16.37
C ALA A 85 -2.62 16.40 -16.68
N VAL A 86 -1.67 15.75 -15.99
CA VAL A 86 -1.32 14.34 -16.21
C VAL A 86 -2.16 13.41 -15.35
N LEU A 87 -2.55 13.82 -14.14
CA LEU A 87 -3.25 12.97 -13.16
C LEU A 87 -4.50 12.28 -13.71
N PRO A 88 -5.36 12.92 -14.53
CA PRO A 88 -6.54 12.24 -15.09
C PRO A 88 -6.24 10.98 -15.89
N GLN A 89 -5.02 10.82 -16.41
CA GLN A 89 -4.61 9.61 -17.14
C GLN A 89 -4.53 8.37 -16.26
N PHE A 90 -4.48 8.54 -14.94
CA PHE A 90 -4.39 7.45 -13.96
C PHE A 90 -5.74 7.14 -13.31
N VAL A 91 -6.81 7.78 -13.76
CA VAL A 91 -8.16 7.54 -13.26
C VAL A 91 -8.84 6.48 -14.12
N GLY A 92 -9.50 5.51 -13.47
CA GLY A 92 -10.17 4.39 -14.12
C GLY A 92 -9.34 3.12 -14.06
N GLU A 93 -9.66 2.17 -14.93
CA GLU A 93 -8.89 0.94 -15.03
C GLU A 93 -7.59 1.20 -15.80
N ILE A 94 -6.48 0.87 -15.19
CA ILE A 94 -5.15 1.02 -15.79
C ILE A 94 -4.36 -0.27 -15.64
N ASP A 95 -3.46 -0.53 -16.58
CA ASP A 95 -2.52 -1.63 -16.48
C ASP A 95 -1.30 -1.19 -15.69
N GLN A 96 -0.87 -2.03 -14.77
CA GLN A 96 0.28 -1.76 -13.92
C GLN A 96 1.35 -2.82 -14.12
N ILE A 97 2.60 -2.38 -14.23
CA ILE A 97 3.76 -3.25 -14.17
C ILE A 97 4.31 -3.17 -12.76
N PRO A 98 4.13 -4.20 -11.92
CA PRO A 98 4.60 -4.15 -10.54
C PRO A 98 6.13 -4.19 -10.47
N PRO A 99 6.74 -3.67 -9.39
CA PRO A 99 8.18 -3.75 -9.18
C PRO A 99 8.62 -5.19 -8.95
N MET A 100 9.89 -5.49 -9.25
CA MET A 100 10.46 -6.83 -9.06
C MET A 100 10.53 -7.22 -7.58
N TYR A 101 10.65 -6.24 -6.69
CA TYR A 101 10.79 -6.44 -5.24
C TYR A 101 9.55 -5.97 -4.49
N SER A 102 8.40 -6.41 -4.88
CA SER A 102 7.14 -6.06 -4.19
C SER A 102 6.74 -7.05 -3.09
#